data_3ab23d4bf0714c5c7cb6f15812f907a7
#
_entry.id   3ab23d4bf0714c5c7cb6f15812f907a7
#
_cell.length_a   1.000
_cell.length_b   1.000
_cell.length_c   1.000
_cell.angle_alpha   90.00
_cell.angle_beta   90.00
_cell.angle_gamma   90.00
#
_symmetry.space_group_name_H-M   'P 1'
#
loop_
_entity.id
_entity.type
_entity.pdbx_description
1 polymer ?
#
loop_
_entity_poly.entity_id
_entity_poly.type
_entity_poly.pdbx_seq_one_letter_code
_entity_poly.pdbx_strand_id
1 'polypeptide(L)'
;RDLRMSRGLGDVYKRQVWHGRAVRTVVREPVQSVRLECTVHNPLLTDGPTWDCAAVSLRAIDQNGNLLPYCGEAVCLSVEGPLKILGPSVVPLRGGMAGTYLATTGEAGRAVLHCRMEGALDTEAVLTVRSREEQNV
;
A
#
# COMPACT_ATOMS: atom_id res chain seq x y z
N ARG A 1 -13.30 12.80 -10.40
CA ARG A 1 -12.94 13.30 -9.82
C ARG A 1 -12.73 13.81 -9.29
N ASP A 2 -12.90 13.17 -9.28
CA ASP A 2 -12.52 13.85 -8.44
C ASP A 2 -12.09 14.09 -7.98
N LEU A 3 -11.94 13.55 -7.93
CA LEU A 3 -11.38 14.02 -7.07
C LEU A 3 -10.79 14.32 -7.02
N ARG A 4 -10.70 14.03 -7.23
CA ARG A 4 -10.01 14.42 -6.77
C ARG A 4 -10.07 15.03 -6.37
N MET A 5 -10.52 14.58 -6.53
CA MET A 5 -10.51 15.31 -5.85
C MET A 5 -10.38 15.99 -5.69
N SER A 6 -10.65 15.61 -6.10
CA SER A 6 -10.51 16.43 -5.56
C SER A 6 -10.16 16.89 -5.51
N ARG A 7 -10.24 16.66 -5.71
CA ARG A 7 -9.89 17.26 -5.41
C ARG A 7 -9.95 17.83 -5.08
N GLY A 8 -10.24 17.31 -5.52
CA GLY A 8 -10.33 17.74 -5.23
C GLY A 8 -10.71 18.00 -4.76
N LEU A 9 -10.98 17.56 -4.53
CA LEU A 9 -11.35 17.87 -3.92
C LEU A 9 -11.25 18.41 -3.27
N GLY A 10 -10.85 18.29 -3.55
CA GLY A 10 -10.87 18.63 -2.83
C GLY A 10 -11.51 19.10 -1.99
N ASP A 11 -11.83 19.07 -1.64
CA ASP A 11 -12.40 19.54 -0.73
C ASP A 11 -12.62 19.07 0.26
N VAL A 12 -12.33 19.19 0.52
CA VAL A 12 -12.69 19.19 1.18
C VAL A 12 -13.06 18.94 2.54
N TYR A 13 -13.16 19.54 3.47
CA TYR A 13 -13.81 19.16 4.61
C TYR A 13 -15.14 19.80 4.71
N LYS A 14 -16.00 19.29 5.58
CA LYS A 14 -17.31 19.83 5.67
C LYS A 14 -17.74 20.00 7.08
N ARG A 15 -18.36 21.14 7.28
CA ARG A 15 -19.08 21.37 8.47
C ARG A 15 -20.52 21.03 8.21
N GLN A 16 -21.11 20.16 9.00
CA GLN A 16 -22.46 19.70 8.76
C GLN A 16 -23.43 20.40 9.68
N VAL A 17 -24.47 20.95 9.06
CA VAL A 17 -25.57 21.55 9.77
C VAL A 17 -26.83 20.82 9.35
N TRP A 18 -27.61 20.39 10.30
CA TRP A 18 -28.78 19.59 10.04
C TRP A 18 -29.97 20.23 10.70
N HIS A 19 -31.03 20.49 9.90
CA HIS A 19 -32.24 21.13 10.38
C HIS A 19 -31.99 22.48 11.10
N GLY A 20 -31.11 23.26 10.54
CA GLY A 20 -30.81 24.58 11.05
C GLY A 20 -29.98 24.64 12.31
N ARG A 21 -29.50 23.51 12.78
CA ARG A 21 -28.63 23.50 13.95
C ARG A 21 -27.43 22.59 13.66
N ALA A 22 -26.35 22.91 14.32
CA ALA A 22 -25.15 22.08 14.20
C ALA A 22 -25.41 20.75 14.90
N VAL A 23 -25.45 19.69 14.15
CA VAL A 23 -25.58 18.35 14.70
C VAL A 23 -24.24 17.89 15.21
N ARG A 24 -23.26 18.00 14.37
CA ARG A 24 -21.90 17.64 14.72
C ARG A 24 -21.00 18.34 13.73
N THR A 25 -20.06 19.06 14.24
CA THR A 25 -19.07 19.65 13.38
C THR A 25 -17.94 18.66 13.22
N VAL A 26 -17.83 18.13 12.01
CA VAL A 26 -16.71 17.29 11.67
C VAL A 26 -15.85 18.11 10.73
N VAL A 27 -14.78 18.65 11.28
CA VAL A 27 -13.83 19.38 10.49
C VAL A 27 -12.74 18.41 10.11
N ARG A 28 -12.70 18.08 8.85
CA ARG A 28 -11.62 17.25 8.33
C ARG A 28 -10.58 18.19 7.76
N GLU A 29 -9.35 17.94 8.14
CA GLU A 29 -8.26 18.67 7.54
C GLU A 29 -8.23 18.36 6.05
N PRO A 30 -7.92 19.35 5.21
CA PRO A 30 -7.69 19.07 3.80
C PRO A 30 -6.57 18.06 3.65
N VAL A 31 -6.64 17.27 2.60
CA VAL A 31 -5.56 16.33 2.30
C VAL A 31 -4.33 17.15 1.93
N GLN A 32 -3.30 17.07 2.75
CA GLN A 32 -2.06 17.80 2.56
C GLN A 32 -0.98 16.94 1.94
N SER A 33 -1.06 15.64 2.17
CA SER A 33 -0.09 14.71 1.61
C SER A 33 -0.76 13.35 1.43
N VAL A 34 -0.28 12.61 0.46
CA VAL A 34 -0.75 11.27 0.18
C VAL A 34 0.43 10.34 0.37
N ARG A 35 0.21 9.26 1.12
CA ARG A 35 1.22 8.23 1.31
C ARG A 35 0.63 6.88 0.95
N LEU A 36 1.51 5.99 0.52
CA LEU A 36 1.16 4.58 0.41
C LEU A 36 1.56 3.88 1.70
N GLU A 37 0.62 3.18 2.29
CA GLU A 37 0.90 2.29 3.40
C GLU A 37 1.00 0.88 2.85
N CYS A 38 2.14 0.25 3.07
CA CYS A 38 2.41 -1.09 2.56
C CYS A 38 2.52 -2.04 3.74
N THR A 39 1.65 -3.05 3.78
CA THR A 39 1.67 -4.06 4.83
C THR A 39 1.97 -5.41 4.22
N VAL A 40 3.05 -6.03 4.69
CA VAL A 40 3.42 -7.37 4.29
C VAL A 40 2.96 -8.33 5.38
N HIS A 41 2.12 -9.29 5.01
CA HIS A 41 1.50 -10.18 5.99
C HIS A 41 2.41 -11.31 6.44
N ASN A 42 3.50 -11.54 5.76
CA ASN A 42 4.48 -12.54 6.17
C ASN A 42 5.86 -12.10 5.66
N PRO A 43 6.56 -11.24 6.40
CA PRO A 43 7.82 -10.69 5.90
C PRO A 43 9.00 -11.66 5.98
N LEU A 44 8.82 -12.82 6.59
CA LEU A 44 9.86 -13.84 6.68
C LEU A 44 9.41 -15.03 5.87
N LEU A 45 10.07 -15.27 4.76
CA LEU A 45 9.77 -16.35 3.84
C LEU A 45 10.84 -17.41 3.91
N THR A 46 10.50 -18.62 3.52
CA THR A 46 11.42 -19.73 3.50
C THR A 46 11.53 -20.30 2.10
N ASP A 47 12.73 -20.28 1.56
CA ASP A 47 13.01 -20.92 0.30
C ASP A 47 13.15 -22.43 0.52
N GLY A 48 12.49 -23.21 -0.32
CA GLY A 48 12.50 -24.65 -0.19
C GLY A 48 11.99 -25.31 -1.47
N PRO A 49 11.67 -26.60 -1.42
CA PRO A 49 11.19 -27.32 -2.60
C PRO A 49 9.85 -26.79 -3.12
N THR A 50 9.08 -26.14 -2.27
CA THR A 50 7.86 -25.47 -2.69
C THR A 50 8.03 -23.97 -2.49
N TRP A 51 7.30 -23.20 -3.28
CA TRP A 51 7.33 -21.75 -3.15
C TRP A 51 6.71 -21.32 -1.84
N ASP A 52 7.25 -20.26 -1.30
CA ASP A 52 6.59 -19.54 -0.22
C ASP A 52 6.12 -18.20 -0.77
N CYS A 53 5.03 -17.71 -0.25
CA CYS A 53 4.41 -16.48 -0.73
C CYS A 53 4.05 -15.56 0.42
N ALA A 54 4.08 -14.28 0.15
CA ALA A 54 3.60 -13.27 1.08
C ALA A 54 2.56 -12.41 0.40
N ALA A 55 1.47 -12.16 1.10
CA ALA A 55 0.46 -11.21 0.64
C ALA A 55 0.87 -9.82 1.07
N VAL A 56 0.66 -8.86 0.19
CA VAL A 56 0.99 -7.46 0.42
C VAL A 56 -0.27 -6.64 0.22
N SER A 57 -0.59 -5.80 1.19
CA SER A 57 -1.71 -4.88 1.13
C SER A 57 -1.20 -3.46 0.98
N LEU A 58 -1.83 -2.70 0.10
CA LEU A 58 -1.49 -1.31 -0.16
C LEU A 58 -2.70 -0.44 0.14
N ARG A 59 -2.48 0.68 0.80
CA ARG A 59 -3.52 1.66 1.07
C ARG A 59 -2.98 3.06 0.81
N ALA A 60 -3.81 3.90 0.20
CA ALA A 60 -3.50 5.32 0.11
C ALA A 60 -4.08 6.00 1.33
N ILE A 61 -3.24 6.70 2.06
CA ILE A 61 -3.64 7.37 3.29
C ILE A 61 -3.20 8.83 3.26
N ASP A 62 -3.88 9.65 4.06
CA ASP A 62 -3.55 11.04 4.19
C ASP A 62 -2.51 11.25 5.31
N GLN A 63 -2.24 12.51 5.66
CA GLN A 63 -1.26 12.85 6.69
C GLN A 63 -1.63 12.34 8.07
N ASN A 64 -2.89 12.01 8.28
CA ASN A 64 -3.39 11.52 9.57
C ASN A 64 -3.61 10.02 9.58
N GLY A 65 -3.24 9.33 8.52
CA GLY A 65 -3.40 7.89 8.42
C GLY A 65 -4.79 7.44 8.00
N ASN A 66 -5.62 8.35 7.52
CA ASN A 66 -6.97 8.01 7.07
C ASN A 66 -6.94 7.52 5.63
N LEU A 67 -7.66 6.44 5.37
CA LEU A 67 -7.79 5.90 4.03
C LEU A 67 -8.41 6.94 3.09
N LEU A 68 -7.86 7.01 1.88
CA LEU A 68 -8.38 7.87 0.82
C LEU A 68 -9.17 7.01 -0.16
N PRO A 69 -10.48 6.80 0.09
CA PRO A 69 -11.24 5.82 -0.69
C PRO A 69 -11.47 6.21 -2.15
N TYR A 70 -11.23 7.45 -2.49
CA TYR A 70 -11.40 7.91 -3.87
C TYR A 70 -10.11 7.86 -4.67
N CYS A 71 -9.01 7.44 -4.05
CA CYS A 71 -7.75 7.35 -4.74
C CYS A 71 -7.74 6.15 -5.68
N GLY A 72 -7.60 6.40 -6.96
CA GLY A 72 -7.56 5.36 -7.98
C GLY A 72 -6.28 5.35 -8.78
N GLU A 73 -5.23 5.98 -8.26
CA GLU A 73 -3.95 6.05 -8.95
C GLU A 73 -3.32 4.66 -9.10
N ALA A 74 -2.49 4.53 -10.12
CA ALA A 74 -1.76 3.30 -10.35
C ALA A 74 -0.51 3.27 -9.48
N VAL A 75 -0.26 2.11 -8.87
CA VAL A 75 0.93 1.88 -8.07
C VAL A 75 1.88 1.03 -8.88
N CYS A 76 3.11 1.51 -9.01
CA CYS A 76 4.18 0.76 -9.68
C CYS A 76 4.98 0.00 -8.64
N LEU A 77 5.14 -1.29 -8.87
CA LEU A 77 5.80 -2.19 -7.96
C LEU A 77 7.09 -2.71 -8.58
N SER A 78 8.14 -2.78 -7.78
CA SER A 78 9.38 -3.42 -8.21
C SER A 78 10.02 -4.10 -7.01
N VAL A 79 10.80 -5.14 -7.27
CA VAL A 79 11.43 -5.93 -6.23
C VAL A 79 12.92 -6.01 -6.50
N GLU A 80 13.70 -5.82 -5.43
CA GLU A 80 15.12 -6.13 -5.44
C GLU A 80 15.35 -7.32 -4.54
N GLY A 81 16.21 -8.25 -4.97
CA GLY A 81 16.52 -9.43 -4.19
C GLY A 81 15.75 -10.65 -4.63
N PRO A 82 15.76 -11.70 -3.79
CA PRO A 82 15.30 -13.03 -4.21
C PRO A 82 13.79 -13.23 -4.10
N LEU A 83 13.02 -12.30 -4.63
CA LEU A 83 11.56 -12.39 -4.69
C LEU A 83 11.08 -11.96 -6.06
N LYS A 84 9.89 -12.40 -6.40
CA LYS A 84 9.22 -11.97 -7.62
C LYS A 84 7.78 -11.60 -7.32
N ILE A 85 7.25 -10.69 -8.11
CA ILE A 85 5.86 -10.29 -7.99
C ILE A 85 5.01 -11.28 -8.76
N LEU A 86 4.00 -11.83 -8.08
CA LEU A 86 3.00 -12.68 -8.73
C LEU A 86 1.88 -11.80 -9.22
N GLY A 87 1.96 -11.40 -10.47
CA GLY A 87 0.97 -10.53 -11.06
C GLY A 87 1.60 -9.33 -11.73
N PRO A 88 0.80 -8.33 -12.08
CA PRO A 88 1.32 -7.17 -12.79
C PRO A 88 2.18 -6.30 -11.90
N SER A 89 3.14 -5.62 -12.52
CA SER A 89 4.00 -4.67 -11.81
C SER A 89 3.33 -3.30 -11.62
N VAL A 90 2.18 -3.10 -12.24
CA VAL A 90 1.39 -1.88 -12.07
C VAL A 90 -0.01 -2.30 -11.66
N VAL A 91 -0.45 -1.84 -10.48
CA VAL A 91 -1.78 -2.19 -9.99
C VAL A 91 -2.53 -0.91 -9.65
N PRO A 92 -3.78 -0.78 -10.10
CA PRO A 92 -4.57 0.39 -9.74
C PRO A 92 -5.12 0.24 -8.33
N LEU A 93 -5.20 1.35 -7.63
CA LEU A 93 -5.93 1.37 -6.38
C LEU A 93 -7.43 1.38 -6.67
N ARG A 94 -8.18 0.69 -5.86
CA ARG A 94 -9.63 0.69 -5.91
C ARG A 94 -10.14 0.95 -4.50
N GLY A 95 -10.91 2.02 -4.36
CA GLY A 95 -11.32 2.43 -3.02
C GLY A 95 -10.13 2.77 -2.15
N GLY A 96 -9.03 3.22 -2.75
CA GLY A 96 -7.80 3.55 -2.03
C GLY A 96 -6.96 2.34 -1.64
N MET A 97 -7.30 1.14 -2.11
CA MET A 97 -6.63 -0.09 -1.70
C MET A 97 -6.24 -0.94 -2.88
N ALA A 98 -5.20 -1.72 -2.71
CA ALA A 98 -4.76 -2.72 -3.67
C ALA A 98 -3.99 -3.80 -2.94
N GLY A 99 -3.70 -4.88 -3.66
CA GLY A 99 -2.92 -5.96 -3.10
C GLY A 99 -2.12 -6.67 -4.16
N THR A 100 -1.10 -7.37 -3.72
CA THR A 100 -0.30 -8.19 -4.58
C THR A 100 0.28 -9.34 -3.76
N TYR A 101 1.00 -10.22 -4.44
CA TYR A 101 1.67 -11.33 -3.80
C TYR A 101 3.11 -11.37 -4.26
N LEU A 102 3.98 -11.75 -3.35
CA LEU A 102 5.39 -11.96 -3.64
C LEU A 102 5.71 -13.43 -3.40
N ALA A 103 6.60 -13.99 -4.21
CA ALA A 103 6.98 -15.40 -4.07
C ALA A 103 8.49 -15.51 -4.09
N THR A 104 8.98 -16.59 -3.45
CA THR A 104 10.40 -16.92 -3.45
C THR A 104 10.85 -17.35 -4.85
N THR A 105 12.14 -17.15 -5.13
CA THR A 105 12.71 -17.45 -6.47
C THR A 105 13.73 -18.58 -6.46
N GLY A 106 13.96 -19.17 -5.31
CA GLY A 106 14.97 -20.24 -5.19
C GLY A 106 16.26 -19.80 -4.55
N GLU A 107 16.32 -18.57 -4.06
CA GLU A 107 17.48 -18.03 -3.38
C GLU A 107 17.08 -17.43 -2.05
N ALA A 108 18.02 -17.40 -1.14
CA ALA A 108 17.83 -16.76 0.16
C ALA A 108 18.48 -15.38 0.16
N GLY A 109 18.02 -14.52 1.04
CA GLY A 109 18.59 -13.20 1.21
C GLY A 109 17.56 -12.18 1.58
N ARG A 110 18.02 -10.95 1.63
CA ARG A 110 17.16 -9.81 1.92
C ARG A 110 16.55 -9.31 0.61
N ALA A 111 15.27 -8.95 0.66
CA ALA A 111 14.58 -8.41 -0.49
C ALA A 111 13.86 -7.13 -0.09
N VAL A 112 13.67 -6.26 -1.06
CA VAL A 112 12.98 -4.98 -0.84
C VAL A 112 11.93 -4.83 -1.91
N LEU A 113 10.70 -4.58 -1.49
CA LEU A 113 9.61 -4.22 -2.38
C LEU A 113 9.51 -2.71 -2.42
N HIS A 114 9.59 -2.16 -3.62
CA HIS A 114 9.44 -0.72 -3.82
C HIS A 114 8.05 -0.43 -4.40
N CYS A 115 7.35 0.50 -3.80
CA CYS A 115 6.02 0.91 -4.24
C CYS A 115 6.05 2.39 -4.57
N ARG A 116 5.62 2.75 -5.77
CA ARG A 116 5.64 4.12 -6.23
C ARG A 116 4.27 4.49 -6.79
N MET A 117 3.82 5.66 -6.42
CA MET A 117 2.57 6.20 -6.91
C MET A 117 2.77 7.68 -7.16
N GLU A 118 2.24 8.17 -8.26
CA GLU A 118 2.34 9.60 -8.56
C GLU A 118 1.64 10.41 -7.48
N GLY A 119 2.30 11.45 -7.02
CA GLY A 119 1.74 12.32 -5.99
C GLY A 119 1.97 11.85 -4.57
N ALA A 120 2.68 10.73 -4.39
CA ALA A 120 2.98 10.19 -3.06
C ALA A 120 4.46 9.93 -2.93
N LEU A 121 4.93 9.87 -1.69
CA LEU A 121 6.31 9.49 -1.42
C LEU A 121 6.49 8.00 -1.71
N ASP A 122 7.67 7.65 -2.20
CA ASP A 122 8.01 6.26 -2.44
C ASP A 122 7.99 5.48 -1.13
N THR A 123 7.52 4.24 -1.19
CA THR A 123 7.41 3.39 -0.02
C THR A 123 8.15 2.09 -0.28
N GLU A 124 8.77 1.56 0.75
CA GLU A 124 9.51 0.31 0.67
C GLU A 124 9.07 -0.63 1.78
N ALA A 125 9.13 -1.91 1.49
CA ALA A 125 8.94 -2.95 2.49
C ALA A 125 10.10 -3.93 2.38
N VAL A 126 10.64 -4.33 3.53
CA VAL A 126 11.79 -5.23 3.59
C VAL A 126 11.28 -6.62 3.99
N LEU A 127 11.72 -7.61 3.23
CA LEU A 127 11.41 -9.00 3.50
C LEU A 127 12.71 -9.78 3.60
N THR A 128 12.66 -10.91 4.29
CA THR A 128 13.80 -11.81 4.41
C THR A 128 13.39 -13.18 3.92
N VAL A 129 14.23 -13.77 3.07
CA VAL A 129 14.05 -15.13 2.60
C VAL A 129 15.16 -15.96 3.20
N ARG A 130 14.77 -16.95 4.01
CA ARG A 130 15.73 -17.89 4.60
C ARG A 130 15.80 -19.14 3.77
N SER A 131 16.96 -19.77 3.75
CA SER A 131 17.04 -21.08 3.17
C SER A 131 16.46 -22.10 4.14
N ARG A 132 15.90 -23.17 3.60
CA ARG A 132 15.36 -24.23 4.42
C ARG A 132 16.44 -24.90 5.29
N GLU A 133 17.66 -24.93 4.78
CA GLU A 133 18.77 -25.49 5.54
C GLU A 133 19.06 -24.70 6.80
N GLU A 134 19.00 -23.38 6.73
CA GLU A 134 19.20 -22.53 7.89
C GLU A 134 18.11 -22.75 8.92
N GLN A 135 16.90 -23.07 8.48
CA GLN A 135 15.77 -23.27 9.34
C GLN A 135 15.90 -24.56 10.16
N ASN A 136 16.62 -25.51 9.67
CA ASN A 136 16.77 -26.83 10.29
C ASN A 136 17.95 -26.91 11.25
N VAL A 137 18.65 -25.84 11.45
CA VAL A 137 19.80 -25.81 12.36
C VAL A 137 19.42 -25.57 13.81
#